data_03e2ee7626cf8faf42a357d959b3687f
#
_entry.id   03e2ee7626cf8faf42a357d959b3687f
#
_cell.length_a   1.000
_cell.length_b   1.000
_cell.length_c   1.000
_cell.angle_alpha   90.00
_cell.angle_beta   90.00
_cell.angle_gamma   90.00
#
_symmetry.space_group_name_H-M   'P 1'
#
loop_
_entity.id
_entity.type
_entity.pdbx_description
1 polymer ?
#
loop_
_entity_poly.entity_id
_entity_poly.type
_entity_poly.pdbx_seq_one_letter_code
_entity_poly.pdbx_strand_id
1 'polypeptide(L)'
;MPNIITADELRAVLGVSDSLFSDAYLEQIIESAELTILPLLVAYQSAIPSYKIDAGIIYFATQRENFFVEGQSVVVTGLGALNATYTVDDKTKRLYEFSSTTAEADTATVIPVIPAGVAVLSGSSAAQLYATTPPV
;
A
#
# COMPACT_ATOMS: atom_id res chain seq x y z
N MET A 1 -12.46 -11.67 4.31
CA MET A 1 -12.56 -11.74 2.82
C MET A 1 -11.19 -11.75 2.20
N PRO A 2 -10.89 -12.69 1.31
CA PRO A 2 -9.64 -12.62 0.55
C PRO A 2 -9.63 -11.41 -0.38
N ASN A 3 -8.47 -10.81 -0.58
CA ASN A 3 -8.31 -9.58 -1.33
C ASN A 3 -7.75 -9.78 -2.73
N ILE A 4 -7.06 -10.88 -2.99
CA ILE A 4 -6.34 -11.13 -4.24
C ILE A 4 -7.04 -12.16 -5.11
N ILE A 5 -7.42 -13.29 -4.52
CA ILE A 5 -8.17 -14.34 -5.23
C ILE A 5 -9.41 -14.74 -4.43
N THR A 6 -10.38 -15.31 -5.12
CA THR A 6 -11.63 -15.77 -4.52
C THR A 6 -11.59 -17.29 -4.27
N ALA A 7 -12.53 -17.78 -3.45
CA ALA A 7 -12.67 -19.22 -3.22
C ALA A 7 -12.97 -19.98 -4.53
N ASP A 8 -13.78 -19.39 -5.40
CA ASP A 8 -14.11 -20.00 -6.70
C ASP A 8 -12.88 -20.10 -7.60
N GLU A 9 -12.04 -19.07 -7.62
CA GLU A 9 -10.79 -19.09 -8.38
C GLU A 9 -9.84 -20.18 -7.85
N LEU A 10 -9.74 -20.31 -6.53
CA LEU A 10 -8.92 -21.36 -5.92
C LEU A 10 -9.43 -22.75 -6.26
N ARG A 11 -10.74 -22.96 -6.23
CA ARG A 11 -11.35 -24.24 -6.65
C ARG A 11 -11.02 -24.58 -8.10
N ALA A 12 -11.08 -23.59 -8.98
CA ALA A 12 -10.75 -23.77 -10.39
C ALA A 12 -9.32 -24.26 -10.59
N VAL A 13 -8.38 -23.69 -9.81
CA VAL A 13 -6.97 -24.09 -9.85
C VAL A 13 -6.77 -25.50 -9.30
N LEU A 14 -7.43 -25.82 -8.18
CA LEU A 14 -7.32 -27.13 -7.53
C LEU A 14 -8.08 -28.24 -8.25
N GLY A 15 -9.09 -27.88 -9.05
CA GLY A 15 -9.93 -28.86 -9.73
C GLY A 15 -10.86 -29.62 -8.81
N VAL A 16 -11.29 -29.02 -7.70
CA VAL A 16 -12.19 -29.64 -6.72
C VAL A 16 -13.61 -29.09 -6.85
N SER A 17 -14.60 -29.88 -6.42
CA SER A 17 -15.99 -29.48 -6.47
C SER A 17 -16.40 -28.65 -5.24
N ASP A 18 -17.51 -27.90 -5.35
CA ASP A 18 -18.06 -27.10 -4.25
C ASP A 18 -18.45 -27.95 -3.04
N SER A 19 -18.80 -29.20 -3.26
CA SER A 19 -19.21 -30.11 -2.17
C SER A 19 -18.04 -30.60 -1.34
N LEU A 20 -16.80 -30.47 -1.82
CA LEU A 20 -15.63 -30.97 -1.14
C LEU A 20 -15.10 -29.99 -0.10
N PHE A 21 -15.06 -28.70 -0.43
CA PHE A 21 -14.62 -27.65 0.47
C PHE A 21 -15.59 -26.48 0.44
N SER A 22 -15.96 -25.95 1.60
CA SER A 22 -16.83 -24.79 1.69
C SER A 22 -16.09 -23.52 1.29
N ASP A 23 -16.84 -22.48 0.87
CA ASP A 23 -16.29 -21.17 0.57
C ASP A 23 -15.58 -20.58 1.79
N ALA A 24 -16.19 -20.67 2.97
CA ALA A 24 -15.61 -20.14 4.20
C ALA A 24 -14.26 -20.77 4.52
N TYR A 25 -14.12 -22.08 4.32
CA TYR A 25 -12.87 -22.79 4.55
C TYR A 25 -11.77 -22.32 3.58
N LEU A 26 -12.09 -22.21 2.30
CA LEU A 26 -11.13 -21.77 1.29
C LEU A 26 -10.74 -20.29 1.49
N GLU A 27 -11.69 -19.45 1.85
CA GLU A 27 -11.41 -18.04 2.18
C GLU A 27 -10.46 -17.89 3.36
N GLN A 28 -10.60 -18.74 4.39
CA GLN A 28 -9.68 -18.74 5.52
C GLN A 28 -8.25 -19.12 5.12
N ILE A 29 -8.10 -20.07 4.23
CA ILE A 29 -6.78 -20.48 3.71
C ILE A 29 -6.16 -19.32 2.93
N ILE A 30 -6.93 -18.69 2.05
CA ILE A 30 -6.46 -17.56 1.25
C ILE A 30 -6.05 -16.39 2.14
N GLU A 31 -6.88 -16.01 3.11
CA GLU A 31 -6.57 -14.93 4.04
C GLU A 31 -5.30 -15.19 4.83
N SER A 32 -5.11 -16.42 5.30
CA SER A 32 -3.89 -16.79 6.04
C SER A 32 -2.65 -16.66 5.17
N ALA A 33 -2.74 -17.09 3.90
CA ALA A 33 -1.64 -16.96 2.95
C ALA A 33 -1.33 -15.48 2.66
N GLU A 34 -2.35 -14.66 2.44
CA GLU A 34 -2.18 -13.24 2.19
C GLU A 34 -1.52 -12.52 3.37
N LEU A 35 -1.95 -12.81 4.61
CA LEU A 35 -1.36 -12.23 5.81
C LEU A 35 0.11 -12.61 6.00
N THR A 36 0.53 -13.75 5.47
CA THR A 36 1.92 -14.20 5.54
C THR A 36 2.78 -13.56 4.45
N ILE A 37 2.23 -13.39 3.25
CA ILE A 37 2.98 -12.97 2.06
C ILE A 37 3.09 -11.44 1.95
N LEU A 38 1.99 -10.71 2.15
CA LEU A 38 1.95 -9.27 1.90
C LEU A 38 3.01 -8.48 2.66
N PRO A 39 3.27 -8.74 3.96
CA PRO A 39 4.31 -8.00 4.69
C PRO A 39 5.73 -8.23 4.20
N LEU A 40 5.97 -9.29 3.44
CA LEU A 40 7.31 -9.63 2.92
C LEU A 40 7.65 -8.89 1.64
N LEU A 41 6.69 -8.25 1.00
CA LEU A 41 6.88 -7.59 -0.28
C LEU A 41 7.41 -6.16 -0.09
N VAL A 42 8.52 -5.84 -0.75
CA VAL A 42 9.22 -4.56 -0.56
C VAL A 42 8.39 -3.34 -0.93
N ALA A 43 7.45 -3.48 -1.85
CA ALA A 43 6.56 -2.40 -2.27
C ALA A 43 5.44 -2.11 -1.26
N TYR A 44 5.29 -2.94 -0.24
CA TYR A 44 4.20 -2.84 0.72
C TYR A 44 4.39 -1.68 1.70
N GLN A 45 5.61 -1.42 2.12
CA GLN A 45 5.90 -0.33 3.05
C GLN A 45 7.26 0.29 2.79
N SER A 46 7.43 1.54 3.24
CA SER A 46 8.70 2.25 3.17
C SER A 46 8.80 3.28 4.30
N ALA A 47 10.03 3.55 4.75
CA ALA A 47 10.29 4.64 5.67
C ALA A 47 10.21 5.99 4.97
N ILE A 48 9.79 7.02 5.70
CA ILE A 48 9.69 8.40 5.21
C ILE A 48 10.71 9.26 5.97
N PRO A 49 11.89 9.53 5.41
CA PRO A 49 12.90 10.34 6.07
C PRO A 49 12.64 11.85 5.99
N SER A 50 11.80 12.31 5.07
CA SER A 50 11.51 13.73 4.90
C SER A 50 10.23 13.95 4.10
N TYR A 51 9.73 15.18 4.17
CA TYR A 51 8.60 15.61 3.34
C TYR A 51 8.73 17.08 2.96
N LYS A 52 7.95 17.52 1.98
CA LYS A 52 7.81 18.92 1.59
C LYS A 52 6.37 19.18 1.18
N ILE A 53 5.86 20.38 1.47
CA ILE A 53 4.52 20.81 1.06
C ILE A 53 4.67 22.03 0.14
N ASP A 54 4.04 21.96 -1.01
CA ASP A 54 4.06 23.05 -1.99
C ASP A 54 2.72 23.08 -2.76
N ALA A 55 2.09 24.24 -2.77
CA ALA A 55 0.84 24.50 -3.50
C ALA A 55 -0.27 23.48 -3.25
N GLY A 56 -0.46 23.08 -1.99
CA GLY A 56 -1.51 22.13 -1.59
C GLY A 56 -1.19 20.69 -1.87
N ILE A 57 0.05 20.38 -2.19
CA ILE A 57 0.53 19.00 -2.41
C ILE A 57 1.62 18.70 -1.39
N ILE A 58 1.49 17.57 -0.69
CA ILE A 58 2.53 17.06 0.19
C ILE A 58 3.33 16.00 -0.54
N TYR A 59 4.64 16.14 -0.54
CA TYR A 59 5.59 15.23 -1.17
C TYR A 59 6.33 14.46 -0.09
N PHE A 60 6.14 13.15 -0.05
CA PHE A 60 6.83 12.28 0.90
C PHE A 60 8.00 11.61 0.21
N ALA A 61 9.21 11.82 0.75
CA ALA A 61 10.37 11.07 0.30
C ALA A 61 10.34 9.67 0.93
N THR A 62 10.77 8.67 0.19
CA THR A 62 10.88 7.30 0.69
C THR A 62 12.32 6.85 0.69
N GLN A 63 12.72 6.09 1.74
CA GLN A 63 14.09 5.64 1.89
C GLN A 63 14.47 4.58 0.88
N ARG A 64 13.52 3.76 0.46
CA ARG A 64 13.70 2.74 -0.57
C ARG A 64 12.71 2.97 -1.69
N GLU A 65 12.94 2.32 -2.82
CA GLU A 65 12.01 2.38 -3.94
C GLU A 65 10.61 1.99 -3.47
N ASN A 66 9.63 2.83 -3.76
CA ASN A 66 8.24 2.51 -3.55
C ASN A 66 7.56 2.25 -4.88
N PHE A 67 6.62 1.32 -4.88
CA PHE A 67 5.84 0.98 -6.07
C PHE A 67 4.38 1.39 -5.89
N PHE A 68 4.14 2.41 -5.08
CA PHE A 68 2.81 2.99 -4.92
C PHE A 68 2.32 3.55 -6.23
N VAL A 69 1.05 3.38 -6.50
CA VAL A 69 0.41 3.79 -7.75
C VAL A 69 -0.66 4.85 -7.47
N GLU A 70 -0.84 5.77 -8.40
CA GLU A 70 -1.87 6.79 -8.31
C GLU A 70 -3.24 6.17 -7.97
N GLY A 71 -3.94 6.78 -7.03
CA GLY A 71 -5.24 6.32 -6.55
C GLY A 71 -5.19 5.33 -5.39
N GLN A 72 -4.03 4.79 -5.04
CA GLN A 72 -3.90 3.90 -3.90
C GLN A 72 -3.92 4.67 -2.58
N SER A 73 -4.40 4.02 -1.53
CA SER A 73 -4.42 4.58 -0.18
C SER A 73 -3.19 4.12 0.60
N VAL A 74 -2.46 5.08 1.16
CA VAL A 74 -1.24 4.84 1.94
C VAL A 74 -1.44 5.39 3.34
N VAL A 75 -1.22 4.56 4.35
CA VAL A 75 -1.28 4.99 5.75
C VAL A 75 0.09 5.50 6.16
N VAL A 76 0.15 6.77 6.57
CA VAL A 76 1.38 7.43 7.02
C VAL A 76 1.33 7.59 8.53
N THR A 77 2.38 7.14 9.21
CA THR A 77 2.55 7.26 10.66
C THR A 77 3.94 7.79 10.98
N GLY A 78 4.11 8.27 12.22
CA GLY A 78 5.39 8.80 12.66
C GLY A 78 5.65 10.26 12.29
N LEU A 79 4.67 10.96 11.74
CA LEU A 79 4.75 12.37 11.37
C LEU A 79 3.92 13.30 12.26
N GLY A 80 3.47 12.83 13.42
CA GLY A 80 2.67 13.64 14.35
C GLY A 80 1.35 14.08 13.76
N ALA A 81 1.12 15.38 13.66
CA ALA A 81 -0.13 15.94 13.13
C ALA A 81 -0.39 15.59 11.66
N LEU A 82 0.62 15.18 10.93
CA LEU A 82 0.49 14.77 9.52
C LEU A 82 0.15 13.29 9.35
N ASN A 83 0.04 12.53 10.43
CA ASN A 83 -0.39 11.14 10.36
C ASN A 83 -1.80 11.05 9.78
N ALA A 84 -1.95 10.34 8.68
CA ALA A 84 -3.25 10.17 8.02
C ALA A 84 -3.15 9.08 6.97
N THR A 85 -4.31 8.73 6.39
CA THR A 85 -4.36 7.92 5.19
C THR A 85 -4.41 8.87 4.00
N TYR A 86 -3.42 8.78 3.13
CA TYR A 86 -3.30 9.63 1.95
C TYR A 86 -3.60 8.83 0.69
N THR A 87 -4.30 9.45 -0.25
CA THR A 87 -4.47 8.89 -1.59
C THR A 87 -3.31 9.37 -2.45
N VAL A 88 -2.60 8.44 -3.05
CA VAL A 88 -1.46 8.77 -3.92
C VAL A 88 -1.95 9.55 -5.14
N ASP A 89 -1.36 10.71 -5.35
CA ASP A 89 -1.62 11.59 -6.48
C ASP A 89 -0.73 11.16 -7.67
N ASP A 90 -0.38 12.06 -8.56
CA ASP A 90 0.46 11.74 -9.71
C ASP A 90 1.77 11.04 -9.30
N LYS A 91 1.91 9.77 -9.63
CA LYS A 91 3.04 8.92 -9.22
C LYS A 91 3.97 8.55 -10.38
N THR A 92 3.79 9.15 -11.53
CA THR A 92 4.54 8.79 -12.75
C THR A 92 6.06 8.86 -12.52
N LYS A 93 6.73 7.72 -12.58
CA LYS A 93 8.19 7.57 -12.53
C LYS A 93 8.87 8.04 -11.23
N ARG A 94 8.14 8.12 -10.11
CA ARG A 94 8.70 8.56 -8.83
C ARG A 94 8.95 7.36 -7.91
N LEU A 95 10.14 6.80 -7.97
CA LEU A 95 10.49 5.62 -7.18
C LEU A 95 10.80 5.94 -5.71
N TYR A 96 11.31 7.13 -5.44
CA TYR A 96 11.71 7.54 -4.09
C TYR A 96 10.84 8.66 -3.52
N GLU A 97 9.68 8.88 -4.10
CA GLU A 97 8.74 9.92 -3.67
C GLU A 97 7.32 9.52 -4.04
N PHE A 98 6.37 9.87 -3.19
CA PHE A 98 4.95 9.88 -3.58
C PHE A 98 4.31 11.15 -3.04
N SER A 99 3.21 11.56 -3.63
CA SER A 99 2.54 12.81 -3.28
C SER A 99 1.05 12.60 -3.06
N SER A 100 0.45 13.54 -2.32
CA SER A 100 -0.98 13.57 -2.09
C SER A 100 -1.40 15.02 -1.88
N THR A 101 -2.70 15.28 -1.94
CA THR A 101 -3.23 16.60 -1.61
C THR A 101 -3.26 16.79 -0.10
N THR A 102 -3.07 18.05 0.34
CA THR A 102 -3.13 18.40 1.75
C THR A 102 -3.71 19.80 1.93
N ALA A 103 -4.32 20.03 3.08
CA ALA A 103 -4.77 21.37 3.49
C ALA A 103 -3.71 22.12 4.31
N GLU A 104 -2.58 21.48 4.61
CA GLU A 104 -1.52 22.07 5.41
C GLU A 104 -0.77 23.15 4.65
N ALA A 105 -0.20 24.11 5.40
CA ALA A 105 0.55 25.21 4.81
C ALA A 105 1.83 24.74 4.12
N ASP A 106 2.23 25.47 3.08
CA ASP A 106 3.48 25.18 2.37
C ASP A 106 4.68 25.25 3.31
N THR A 107 5.66 24.37 3.07
CA THR A 107 6.95 24.43 3.73
C THR A 107 7.96 25.11 2.80
N ALA A 108 8.82 25.94 3.36
CA ALA A 108 9.82 26.63 2.55
C ALA A 108 10.92 25.69 2.05
N THR A 109 11.14 24.60 2.78
CA THR A 109 12.20 23.62 2.50
C THR A 109 11.69 22.22 2.76
N VAL A 110 12.51 21.24 2.42
CA VAL A 110 12.29 19.85 2.81
C VAL A 110 12.43 19.74 4.33
N ILE A 111 11.46 19.10 4.98
CA ILE A 111 11.42 18.92 6.42
C ILE A 111 11.90 17.51 6.76
N PRO A 112 12.99 17.34 7.50
CA PRO A 112 13.44 16.03 7.92
C PRO A 112 12.52 15.45 9.00
N VAL A 113 12.32 14.14 8.97
CA VAL A 113 11.54 13.41 9.97
C VAL A 113 12.48 12.47 10.73
N ILE A 114 12.70 12.75 12.00
CA ILE A 114 13.67 12.01 12.84
C ILE A 114 12.98 11.64 14.17
N PRO A 115 12.80 10.34 14.48
CA PRO A 115 13.04 9.19 13.59
C PRO A 115 12.09 9.18 12.38
N ALA A 116 12.49 8.49 11.32
CA ALA A 116 11.71 8.44 10.08
C ALA A 116 10.29 7.95 10.32
N GLY A 117 9.34 8.52 9.57
CA GLY A 117 7.98 8.00 9.52
C GLY A 117 7.89 6.72 8.70
N VAL A 118 6.70 6.18 8.58
CA VAL A 118 6.45 4.95 7.82
C VAL A 118 5.21 5.13 6.95
N ALA A 119 5.32 4.72 5.69
CA ALA A 119 4.19 4.64 4.75
C ALA A 119 3.88 3.17 4.49
N VAL A 120 2.62 2.78 4.66
CA VAL A 120 2.16 1.40 4.48
C VAL A 120 0.92 1.42 3.59
N LEU A 121 0.89 0.61 2.54
CA LEU A 121 -0.32 0.45 1.73
C LEU A 121 -1.45 -0.10 2.61
N SER A 122 -2.66 0.45 2.47
CA SER A 122 -3.84 -0.14 3.12
C SER A 122 -4.14 -1.51 2.50
N GLY A 123 -4.84 -2.37 3.24
CA GLY A 123 -5.08 -3.74 2.79
C GLY A 123 -5.67 -3.86 1.39
N SER A 124 -6.70 -3.06 1.07
CA SER A 124 -7.33 -3.09 -0.26
C SER A 124 -6.40 -2.55 -1.36
N SER A 125 -5.64 -1.51 -1.07
CA SER A 125 -4.68 -0.96 -2.03
C SER A 125 -3.51 -1.90 -2.26
N ALA A 126 -3.04 -2.59 -1.24
CA ALA A 126 -2.01 -3.61 -1.39
C ALA A 126 -2.50 -4.74 -2.31
N ALA A 127 -3.73 -5.20 -2.13
CA ALA A 127 -4.32 -6.21 -2.99
C ALA A 127 -4.40 -5.74 -4.45
N GLN A 128 -4.82 -4.50 -4.69
CA GLN A 128 -4.85 -3.92 -6.03
C GLN A 128 -3.47 -3.89 -6.68
N LEU A 129 -2.44 -3.53 -5.92
CA LEU A 129 -1.08 -3.50 -6.44
C LEU A 129 -0.66 -4.84 -7.02
N TYR A 130 -0.93 -5.92 -6.30
CA TYR A 130 -0.52 -7.26 -6.73
C TYR A 130 -1.47 -7.87 -7.75
N ALA A 131 -2.70 -7.41 -7.84
CA ALA A 131 -3.64 -7.82 -8.87
C ALA A 131 -3.32 -7.18 -10.23
N THR A 132 -2.87 -5.91 -10.22
CA THR A 132 -2.57 -5.16 -11.44
C THR A 132 -1.11 -5.28 -11.88
N THR A 133 -0.19 -5.56 -10.96
CA THR A 133 1.23 -5.75 -11.22
C THR A 133 1.63 -7.08 -10.58
N PRO A 134 1.34 -8.21 -11.24
CA PRO A 134 1.58 -9.50 -10.65
C PRO A 134 3.04 -9.67 -10.21
N PRO A 135 3.29 -10.25 -9.05
CA PRO A 135 4.64 -10.57 -8.63
C PRO A 135 5.24 -11.60 -9.60
N VAL A 136 6.47 -11.40 -9.93
CA VAL A 136 7.19 -12.27 -10.88
C VAL A 136 7.80 -13.44 -10.15
#